data_5c999fe3bf519dbf32a77d436398b6ee
#
_entry.id   5c999fe3bf519dbf32a77d436398b6ee
#
_cell.length_a   1.000
_cell.length_b   1.000
_cell.length_c   1.000
_cell.angle_alpha   90.00
_cell.angle_beta   90.00
_cell.angle_gamma   90.00
#
_symmetry.space_group_name_H-M   'P 1'
#
loop_
_entity.id
_entity.type
_entity.pdbx_description
1 polymer ?
#
loop_
_entity_poly.entity_id
_entity_poly.type
_entity_poly.pdbx_seq_one_letter_code
_entity_poly.pdbx_strand_id
1 'polypeptide(L)'
;MNSICFDTETTGLHPNGSDPDEILTISIIGGDGSVLLDERFRPTVKTEWPHASAVNGIYPEDVADLPTIETAIPRLREIFAGADEIIGYNVGFDLGFLSAVGVRPREDARITDTMNLFTWFMGRRYKLVDAADPIGYEWTGRAHGSLADALATLAVQRWLEQRLVAE
;
A
#
# COMPACT_ATOMS: atom_id res chain seq x y z
N MET A 1 -5.80 6.66 -19.02
CA MET A 1 -5.75 7.03 -17.60
C MET A 1 -4.66 6.19 -16.95
N ASN A 2 -3.66 6.84 -16.34
CA ASN A 2 -2.54 6.16 -15.70
C ASN A 2 -2.92 5.84 -14.25
N SER A 3 -3.36 4.62 -13.97
CA SER A 3 -3.69 4.17 -12.62
C SER A 3 -2.52 3.43 -11.99
N ILE A 4 -2.33 3.64 -10.70
CA ILE A 4 -1.40 2.86 -9.87
C ILE A 4 -2.15 2.25 -8.69
N CYS A 5 -1.69 1.08 -8.24
CA CYS A 5 -2.11 0.49 -6.99
C CYS A 5 -0.89 0.29 -6.11
N PHE A 6 -0.99 0.59 -4.82
CA PHE A 6 0.15 0.49 -3.93
C PHE A 6 -0.25 0.06 -2.52
N ASP A 7 0.73 -0.42 -1.78
CA ASP A 7 0.64 -0.80 -0.39
C ASP A 7 1.96 -0.57 0.33
N THR A 8 1.93 -0.35 1.65
CA THR A 8 3.11 -0.16 2.50
C THR A 8 3.10 -1.08 3.71
N GLU A 9 4.28 -1.55 4.12
CA GLU A 9 4.49 -2.08 5.46
C GLU A 9 5.23 -1.06 6.30
N THR A 10 4.86 -0.96 7.56
CA THR A 10 5.33 0.10 8.45
C THR A 10 5.78 -0.42 9.81
N THR A 11 6.50 0.39 10.56
CA THR A 11 6.91 0.06 11.95
C THR A 11 5.77 0.15 12.96
N GLY A 12 4.64 0.76 12.57
CA GLY A 12 3.46 0.93 13.43
C GLY A 12 2.35 1.70 12.72
N LEU A 13 1.52 2.42 13.46
CA LEU A 13 0.27 3.00 12.95
C LEU A 13 0.26 4.52 12.86
N HIS A 14 1.29 5.20 13.39
CA HIS A 14 1.28 6.64 13.60
C HIS A 14 2.47 7.34 12.92
N PRO A 15 2.32 7.84 11.68
CA PRO A 15 3.42 8.45 10.92
C PRO A 15 3.85 9.83 11.42
N ASN A 16 3.17 10.41 12.40
CA ASN A 16 3.40 11.76 12.89
C ASN A 16 3.62 11.78 14.41
N GLY A 17 4.25 12.83 14.90
CA GLY A 17 4.50 13.03 16.34
C GLY A 17 5.98 13.09 16.67
N SER A 18 6.30 12.97 17.95
CA SER A 18 7.67 13.02 18.47
C SER A 18 8.44 11.69 18.29
N ASP A 19 7.72 10.59 18.10
CA ASP A 19 8.27 9.25 17.89
C ASP A 19 7.48 8.58 16.76
N PRO A 20 7.61 9.06 15.50
CA PRO A 20 6.80 8.62 14.38
C PRO A 20 7.15 7.19 13.97
N ASP A 21 6.12 6.47 13.51
CA ASP A 21 6.32 5.23 12.79
C ASP A 21 6.75 5.50 11.34
N GLU A 22 7.47 4.55 10.74
CA GLU A 22 8.14 4.72 9.46
C GLU A 22 7.79 3.62 8.48
N ILE A 23 7.90 3.92 7.18
CA ILE A 23 7.72 2.93 6.11
C ILE A 23 8.92 1.99 6.07
N LEU A 24 8.63 0.68 6.11
CA LEU A 24 9.60 -0.40 5.94
C LEU A 24 9.66 -0.91 4.51
N THR A 25 8.50 -0.98 3.85
CA THR A 25 8.41 -1.38 2.43
C THR A 25 7.35 -0.57 1.73
N ILE A 26 7.53 -0.36 0.44
CA ILE A 26 6.50 0.15 -0.45
C ILE A 26 6.56 -0.61 -1.77
N SER A 27 5.41 -1.07 -2.22
CA SER A 27 5.24 -1.67 -3.53
C SER A 27 4.19 -0.91 -4.33
N ILE A 28 4.54 -0.54 -5.56
CA ILE A 28 3.67 0.20 -6.48
C ILE A 28 3.59 -0.59 -7.78
N ILE A 29 2.38 -0.87 -8.21
CA ILE A 29 2.09 -1.54 -9.47
C ILE A 29 1.24 -0.64 -10.36
N GLY A 30 1.41 -0.76 -11.66
CA GLY A 30 0.53 -0.13 -12.63
C GLY A 30 -0.86 -0.77 -12.63
N GLY A 31 -1.86 -0.08 -13.19
CA GLY A 31 -3.21 -0.61 -13.37
C GLY A 31 -3.25 -1.86 -14.27
N ASP A 32 -2.19 -2.17 -14.99
CA ASP A 32 -2.00 -3.42 -15.76
C ASP A 32 -1.40 -4.56 -14.93
N GLY A 33 -0.93 -4.27 -13.71
CA GLY A 33 -0.26 -5.19 -12.79
C GLY A 33 1.26 -5.24 -12.92
N SER A 34 1.86 -4.42 -13.79
CA SER A 34 3.32 -4.30 -13.89
C SER A 34 3.91 -3.65 -12.65
N VAL A 35 5.03 -4.17 -12.15
CA VAL A 35 5.72 -3.61 -10.98
C VAL A 35 6.47 -2.35 -11.40
N LEU A 36 6.13 -1.21 -10.80
CA LEU A 36 6.77 0.08 -11.01
C LEU A 36 7.84 0.36 -9.97
N LEU A 37 7.64 -0.12 -8.74
CA LEU A 37 8.56 -0.02 -7.64
C LEU A 37 8.22 -1.12 -6.60
N ASP A 38 9.25 -1.75 -6.04
CA ASP A 38 9.14 -2.72 -4.93
C ASP A 38 10.43 -2.61 -4.11
N GLU A 39 10.39 -1.83 -3.02
CA GLU A 39 11.58 -1.49 -2.25
C GLU A 39 11.37 -1.61 -0.74
N ARG A 40 12.47 -1.91 -0.04
CA ARG A 40 12.57 -1.97 1.42
C ARG A 40 13.52 -0.90 1.94
N PHE A 41 13.24 -0.43 3.16
CA PHE A 41 14.00 0.66 3.78
C PHE A 41 14.34 0.36 5.22
N ARG A 42 15.48 0.90 5.65
CA ARG A 42 15.84 0.96 7.05
C ARG A 42 15.18 2.20 7.67
N PRO A 43 14.42 2.06 8.77
CA PRO A 43 13.90 3.22 9.49
C PRO A 43 15.03 4.01 10.17
N THR A 44 14.78 5.28 10.45
CA THR A 44 15.76 6.20 11.04
C THR A 44 15.46 6.55 12.50
N VAL A 45 14.21 6.45 12.90
CA VAL A 45 13.71 6.76 14.25
C VAL A 45 13.49 5.48 15.04
N LYS A 46 12.74 4.53 14.49
CA LYS A 46 12.42 3.27 15.15
C LYS A 46 13.58 2.29 15.09
N THR A 47 13.93 1.72 16.23
CA THR A 47 14.95 0.66 16.35
C THR A 47 14.33 -0.73 16.56
N GLU A 48 13.05 -0.76 17.02
CA GLU A 48 12.28 -1.98 17.27
C GLU A 48 10.81 -1.74 16.97
N TRP A 49 10.12 -2.76 16.44
CA TRP A 49 8.68 -2.72 16.12
C TRP A 49 8.02 -4.09 16.29
N PRO A 50 8.06 -4.70 17.50
CA PRO A 50 7.65 -6.11 17.69
C PRO A 50 6.20 -6.38 17.31
N HIS A 51 5.28 -5.42 17.50
CA HIS A 51 3.88 -5.58 17.11
C HIS A 51 3.72 -5.60 15.58
N ALA A 52 4.40 -4.71 14.87
CA ALA A 52 4.36 -4.70 13.41
C ALA A 52 5.10 -5.91 12.83
N SER A 53 6.25 -6.31 13.38
CA SER A 53 6.99 -7.51 12.95
C SER A 53 6.14 -8.79 13.09
N ALA A 54 5.29 -8.88 14.11
CA ALA A 54 4.38 -10.01 14.27
C ALA A 54 3.33 -10.10 13.14
N VAL A 55 3.01 -8.98 12.49
CA VAL A 55 2.06 -8.89 11.37
C VAL A 55 2.77 -9.06 10.04
N ASN A 56 3.74 -8.16 9.74
CA ASN A 56 4.38 -8.09 8.42
C ASN A 56 5.61 -9.00 8.27
N GLY A 57 6.15 -9.53 9.38
CA GLY A 57 7.30 -10.42 9.37
C GLY A 57 8.63 -9.76 9.00
N ILE A 58 8.72 -8.43 9.14
CA ILE A 58 9.95 -7.66 8.90
C ILE A 58 10.55 -7.32 10.25
N TYR A 59 11.78 -7.75 10.47
CA TYR A 59 12.53 -7.53 11.71
C TYR A 59 13.65 -6.51 11.49
N PRO A 60 14.19 -5.87 12.56
CA PRO A 60 15.27 -4.89 12.43
C PRO A 60 16.50 -5.39 11.67
N GLU A 61 16.87 -6.65 11.84
CA GLU A 61 17.98 -7.28 11.14
C GLU A 61 17.76 -7.42 9.63
N ASP A 62 16.49 -7.53 9.17
CA ASP A 62 16.17 -7.69 7.75
C ASP A 62 16.42 -6.41 6.95
N VAL A 63 16.47 -5.27 7.63
CA VAL A 63 16.56 -3.93 7.00
C VAL A 63 17.79 -3.13 7.45
N ALA A 64 18.60 -3.67 8.35
CA ALA A 64 19.71 -2.95 9.00
C ALA A 64 20.70 -2.30 8.01
N ASP A 65 21.01 -3.01 6.93
CA ASP A 65 21.97 -2.58 5.91
C ASP A 65 21.33 -1.94 4.68
N LEU A 66 19.99 -1.70 4.70
CA LEU A 66 19.27 -1.11 3.59
C LEU A 66 19.34 0.43 3.62
N PRO A 67 19.16 1.09 2.46
CA PRO A 67 19.03 2.53 2.42
C PRO A 67 17.78 2.99 3.17
N THR A 68 17.74 4.26 3.54
CA THR A 68 16.54 4.88 4.11
C THR A 68 15.60 5.34 2.99
N ILE A 69 14.34 5.63 3.32
CA ILE A 69 13.30 6.00 2.34
C ILE A 69 13.64 7.27 1.56
N GLU A 70 14.49 8.15 2.11
CA GLU A 70 14.93 9.37 1.44
C GLU A 70 15.52 9.11 0.06
N THR A 71 16.15 7.95 -0.14
CA THR A 71 16.72 7.57 -1.45
C THR A 71 15.65 7.35 -2.52
N ALA A 72 14.45 6.92 -2.13
CA ALA A 72 13.34 6.66 -3.05
C ALA A 72 12.40 7.86 -3.24
N ILE A 73 12.45 8.89 -2.38
CA ILE A 73 11.51 10.03 -2.43
C ILE A 73 11.42 10.67 -3.81
N PRO A 74 12.52 10.95 -4.55
CA PRO A 74 12.41 11.53 -5.89
C PRO A 74 11.61 10.67 -6.85
N ARG A 75 11.83 9.35 -6.82
CA ARG A 75 11.11 8.39 -7.66
C ARG A 75 9.65 8.24 -7.25
N LEU A 76 9.37 8.21 -5.95
CA LEU A 76 8.01 8.18 -5.42
C LEU A 76 7.23 9.42 -5.86
N ARG A 77 7.81 10.61 -5.74
CA ARG A 77 7.18 11.85 -6.20
C ARG A 77 6.85 11.82 -7.69
N GLU A 78 7.76 11.32 -8.52
CA GLU A 78 7.52 11.17 -9.95
C GLU A 78 6.34 10.26 -10.25
N ILE A 79 6.28 9.07 -9.61
CA ILE A 79 5.21 8.09 -9.82
C ILE A 79 3.85 8.68 -9.38
N PHE A 80 3.77 9.25 -8.17
CA PHE A 80 2.52 9.79 -7.64
C PHE A 80 2.06 11.06 -8.37
N ALA A 81 2.98 11.89 -8.86
CA ALA A 81 2.66 13.05 -9.70
C ALA A 81 2.16 12.64 -11.10
N GLY A 82 2.61 11.51 -11.62
CA GLY A 82 2.21 10.99 -12.94
C GLY A 82 0.91 10.19 -12.94
N ALA A 83 0.37 9.84 -11.75
CA ALA A 83 -0.82 9.02 -11.65
C ALA A 83 -2.11 9.84 -11.77
N ASP A 84 -3.05 9.38 -12.60
CA ASP A 84 -4.41 9.93 -12.70
C ASP A 84 -5.33 9.31 -11.64
N GLU A 85 -5.03 8.08 -11.23
CA GLU A 85 -5.75 7.36 -10.19
C GLU A 85 -4.80 6.59 -9.29
N ILE A 86 -5.08 6.63 -7.99
CA ILE A 86 -4.32 5.95 -6.95
C ILE A 86 -5.26 5.02 -6.20
N ILE A 87 -4.96 3.74 -6.25
CA ILE A 87 -5.75 2.66 -5.68
C ILE A 87 -5.00 2.09 -4.47
N GLY A 88 -5.72 1.79 -3.40
CA GLY A 88 -5.18 1.08 -2.25
C GLY A 88 -6.28 0.47 -1.39
N TYR A 89 -5.91 -0.41 -0.47
CA TYR A 89 -6.83 -1.01 0.49
C TYR A 89 -6.71 -0.31 1.84
N ASN A 90 -7.69 0.51 2.22
CA ASN A 90 -7.58 1.48 3.31
C ASN A 90 -6.52 2.55 3.00
N VAL A 91 -6.53 3.02 1.77
CA VAL A 91 -5.50 3.86 1.14
C VAL A 91 -5.12 5.12 1.93
N GLY A 92 -6.04 5.64 2.75
CA GLY A 92 -5.77 6.80 3.60
C GLY A 92 -4.67 6.55 4.63
N PHE A 93 -4.50 5.32 5.09
CA PHE A 93 -3.41 4.92 5.98
C PHE A 93 -2.06 5.10 5.29
N ASP A 94 -1.87 4.51 4.13
CA ASP A 94 -0.61 4.54 3.38
C ASP A 94 -0.27 5.95 2.88
N LEU A 95 -1.28 6.69 2.41
CA LEU A 95 -1.11 8.10 2.02
C LEU A 95 -0.70 8.99 3.20
N GLY A 96 -1.11 8.67 4.42
CA GLY A 96 -0.68 9.34 5.63
C GLY A 96 0.83 9.19 5.86
N PHE A 97 1.37 8.00 5.70
CA PHE A 97 2.81 7.72 5.78
C PHE A 97 3.59 8.40 4.65
N LEU A 98 3.10 8.34 3.42
CA LEU A 98 3.74 9.04 2.30
C LEU A 98 3.75 10.55 2.49
N SER A 99 2.65 11.12 3.00
CA SER A 99 2.57 12.56 3.31
C SER A 99 3.59 12.99 4.36
N ALA A 100 3.85 12.15 5.36
CA ALA A 100 4.84 12.41 6.41
C ALA A 100 6.27 12.53 5.84
N VAL A 101 6.59 11.81 4.76
CA VAL A 101 7.89 11.91 4.06
C VAL A 101 7.85 12.87 2.85
N GLY A 102 6.79 13.67 2.72
CA GLY A 102 6.66 14.70 1.69
C GLY A 102 6.37 14.16 0.30
N VAL A 103 5.76 12.98 0.19
CA VAL A 103 5.22 12.42 -1.06
C VAL A 103 3.70 12.56 -1.03
N ARG A 104 3.13 13.17 -2.07
CA ARG A 104 1.68 13.41 -2.17
C ARG A 104 1.19 13.15 -3.58
N PRO A 105 -0.03 12.65 -3.72
CA PRO A 105 -0.72 12.65 -4.99
C PRO A 105 -0.84 14.05 -5.59
N ARG A 106 -1.03 14.11 -6.88
CA ARG A 106 -1.51 15.29 -7.59
C ARG A 106 -2.91 15.66 -7.06
N GLU A 107 -3.24 16.94 -6.96
CA GLU A 107 -4.51 17.41 -6.38
C GLU A 107 -5.76 16.90 -7.10
N ASP A 108 -5.66 16.70 -8.40
CA ASP A 108 -6.74 16.20 -9.27
C ASP A 108 -6.70 14.69 -9.50
N ALA A 109 -5.77 13.97 -8.88
CA ALA A 109 -5.75 12.51 -8.93
C ALA A 109 -6.94 11.91 -8.18
N ARG A 110 -7.58 10.92 -8.80
CA ARG A 110 -8.64 10.15 -8.15
C ARG A 110 -8.03 9.22 -7.09
N ILE A 111 -8.54 9.27 -5.88
CA ILE A 111 -8.17 8.33 -4.82
C ILE A 111 -9.27 7.28 -4.70
N THR A 112 -8.91 6.03 -4.94
CA THR A 112 -9.83 4.89 -4.90
C THR A 112 -9.48 3.99 -3.72
N ASP A 113 -10.35 3.97 -2.70
CA ASP A 113 -10.22 3.06 -1.55
C ASP A 113 -11.03 1.78 -1.81
N THR A 114 -10.33 0.73 -2.20
CA THR A 114 -10.92 -0.58 -2.51
C THR A 114 -11.62 -1.20 -1.31
N MET A 115 -11.12 -0.98 -0.08
CA MET A 115 -11.78 -1.48 1.12
C MET A 115 -13.16 -0.83 1.31
N ASN A 116 -13.27 0.48 1.08
CA ASN A 116 -14.53 1.19 1.21
C ASN A 116 -15.53 0.78 0.13
N LEU A 117 -15.08 0.62 -1.11
CA LEU A 117 -15.92 0.11 -2.21
C LEU A 117 -16.40 -1.33 -1.94
N PHE A 118 -15.51 -2.20 -1.48
CA PHE A 118 -15.87 -3.59 -1.15
C PHE A 118 -16.83 -3.64 0.05
N THR A 119 -16.60 -2.79 1.06
CA THR A 119 -17.50 -2.63 2.22
C THR A 119 -18.90 -2.19 1.79
N TRP A 120 -19.00 -1.23 0.89
CA TRP A 120 -20.28 -0.77 0.33
C TRP A 120 -20.98 -1.89 -0.43
N PHE A 121 -20.26 -2.62 -1.29
CA PHE A 121 -20.81 -3.71 -2.10
C PHE A 121 -21.28 -4.90 -1.24
N MET A 122 -20.48 -5.30 -0.23
CA MET A 122 -20.74 -6.47 0.61
C MET A 122 -21.57 -6.18 1.88
N GLY A 123 -21.83 -4.90 2.19
CA GLY A 123 -22.58 -4.46 3.35
C GLY A 123 -21.83 -4.52 4.70
N ARG A 124 -20.55 -4.90 4.72
CA ARG A 124 -19.69 -4.91 5.92
C ARG A 124 -18.22 -4.79 5.56
N ARG A 125 -17.41 -4.36 6.54
CA ARG A 125 -15.95 -4.25 6.37
C ARG A 125 -15.28 -5.62 6.34
N TYR A 126 -14.32 -5.76 5.45
CA TYR A 126 -13.46 -6.95 5.32
C TYR A 126 -11.99 -6.55 5.43
N LYS A 127 -11.15 -7.44 5.94
CA LYS A 127 -9.71 -7.37 5.72
C LYS A 127 -9.41 -7.77 4.28
N LEU A 128 -8.25 -7.37 3.74
CA LEU A 128 -7.88 -7.69 2.37
C LEU A 128 -7.87 -9.22 2.11
N VAL A 129 -7.34 -9.99 3.05
CA VAL A 129 -7.33 -11.48 2.95
C VAL A 129 -8.75 -12.04 2.81
N ASP A 130 -9.68 -11.51 3.62
CA ASP A 130 -11.08 -11.96 3.60
C ASP A 130 -11.84 -11.44 2.37
N ALA A 131 -11.40 -10.33 1.75
CA ALA A 131 -11.96 -9.80 0.51
C ALA A 131 -11.44 -10.54 -0.73
N ALA A 132 -10.22 -11.05 -0.67
CA ALA A 132 -9.60 -11.83 -1.73
C ALA A 132 -10.17 -13.25 -1.87
N ASP A 133 -10.63 -13.84 -0.77
CA ASP A 133 -11.17 -15.21 -0.74
C ASP A 133 -12.42 -15.40 -1.63
N PRO A 134 -13.52 -14.63 -1.49
CA PRO A 134 -14.72 -14.82 -2.30
C PRO A 134 -14.55 -14.50 -3.78
N ILE A 135 -13.48 -13.83 -4.16
CA ILE A 135 -13.16 -13.57 -5.58
C ILE A 135 -12.29 -14.67 -6.21
N GLY A 136 -11.87 -15.66 -5.41
CA GLY A 136 -11.00 -16.75 -5.87
C GLY A 136 -9.57 -16.30 -6.18
N TYR A 137 -9.07 -15.27 -5.47
CA TYR A 137 -7.71 -14.78 -5.70
C TYR A 137 -6.66 -15.74 -5.15
N GLU A 138 -5.74 -16.16 -6.00
CA GLU A 138 -4.59 -16.96 -5.62
C GLU A 138 -3.40 -16.06 -5.27
N TRP A 139 -2.96 -16.09 -4.01
CA TRP A 139 -1.88 -15.26 -3.51
C TRP A 139 -0.54 -15.59 -4.17
N THR A 140 0.12 -14.59 -4.73
CA THR A 140 1.43 -14.71 -5.38
C THR A 140 2.61 -14.54 -4.41
N GLY A 141 2.32 -14.48 -3.12
CA GLY A 141 3.29 -14.30 -2.03
C GLY A 141 2.64 -14.44 -0.67
N ARG A 142 3.38 -14.08 0.37
CA ARG A 142 2.83 -14.04 1.72
C ARG A 142 1.90 -12.83 1.86
N ALA A 143 0.69 -13.03 2.35
CA ALA A 143 -0.16 -11.94 2.84
C ALA A 143 0.60 -11.11 3.90
N HIS A 144 0.34 -9.81 3.95
CA HIS A 144 1.14 -8.83 4.70
C HIS A 144 2.56 -8.67 4.14
N GLY A 145 2.70 -8.71 2.83
CA GLY A 145 3.85 -8.22 2.10
C GLY A 145 3.36 -7.24 1.05
N SER A 146 3.89 -6.02 1.05
CA SER A 146 3.33 -4.90 0.28
C SER A 146 3.08 -5.20 -1.20
N LEU A 147 3.94 -5.98 -1.86
CA LEU A 147 3.70 -6.37 -3.25
C LEU A 147 2.52 -7.33 -3.42
N ALA A 148 2.44 -8.34 -2.54
CA ALA A 148 1.33 -9.31 -2.58
C ALA A 148 -0.01 -8.62 -2.27
N ASP A 149 0.00 -7.69 -1.30
CA ASP A 149 -1.18 -6.93 -0.88
C ASP A 149 -1.61 -5.91 -1.98
N ALA A 150 -0.67 -5.25 -2.66
CA ALA A 150 -0.99 -4.40 -3.81
C ALA A 150 -1.61 -5.19 -4.97
N LEU A 151 -1.08 -6.38 -5.29
CA LEU A 151 -1.63 -7.26 -6.33
C LEU A 151 -3.03 -7.77 -5.96
N ALA A 152 -3.23 -8.21 -4.72
CA ALA A 152 -4.54 -8.64 -4.23
C ALA A 152 -5.56 -7.49 -4.25
N THR A 153 -5.15 -6.29 -3.83
CA THR A 153 -5.98 -5.07 -3.87
C THR A 153 -6.43 -4.77 -5.29
N LEU A 154 -5.51 -4.80 -6.27
CA LEU A 154 -5.84 -4.57 -7.68
C LEU A 154 -6.81 -5.64 -8.22
N ALA A 155 -6.66 -6.90 -7.79
CA ALA A 155 -7.57 -7.97 -8.17
C ALA A 155 -8.99 -7.75 -7.62
N VAL A 156 -9.10 -7.37 -6.34
CA VAL A 156 -10.40 -7.02 -5.70
C VAL A 156 -11.03 -5.82 -6.40
N GLN A 157 -10.24 -4.78 -6.70
CA GLN A 157 -10.72 -3.58 -7.41
C GLN A 157 -11.29 -3.92 -8.78
N ARG A 158 -10.57 -4.69 -9.59
CA ARG A 158 -11.03 -5.13 -10.93
C ARG A 158 -12.29 -5.99 -10.85
N TRP A 159 -12.39 -6.85 -9.84
CA TRP A 159 -13.58 -7.66 -9.61
C TRP A 159 -14.81 -6.80 -9.28
N LEU A 160 -14.64 -5.74 -8.47
CA LEU A 160 -15.69 -4.76 -8.18
C LEU A 160 -16.10 -3.99 -9.44
N GLU A 161 -15.15 -3.48 -10.21
CA GLU A 161 -15.41 -2.72 -11.45
C GLU A 161 -16.26 -3.50 -12.44
N GLN A 162 -15.97 -4.79 -12.64
CA GLN A 162 -16.75 -5.65 -13.51
C GLN A 162 -18.22 -5.80 -13.08
N ARG A 163 -18.51 -5.71 -11.78
CA ARG A 163 -19.85 -5.85 -11.22
C ARG A 163 -20.63 -4.55 -11.15
N LEU A 164 -19.94 -3.44 -10.87
CA LEU A 164 -20.55 -2.12 -10.79
C LEU A 164 -20.91 -1.54 -12.17
N VAL A 165 -20.28 -2.01 -13.25
CA VAL A 165 -20.62 -1.61 -14.63
C VAL A 165 -21.74 -2.48 -15.21
N ALA A 166 -22.06 -3.61 -14.59
CA ALA A 166 -23.07 -4.56 -15.08
C ALA A 166 -24.51 -4.26 -14.56
N GLU A 167 -24.66 -3.25 -13.68
CA GLU A 167 -25.92 -2.72 -13.20
C GLU A 167 -26.28 -1.41 -13.93
#